data_2d6d08d00f79677fd64c334276ad873f
#
_entry.id   2d6d08d00f79677fd64c334276ad873f
#
_cell.length_a   1.000
_cell.length_b   1.000
_cell.length_c   1.000
_cell.angle_alpha   90.00
_cell.angle_beta   90.00
_cell.angle_gamma   90.00
#
_symmetry.space_group_name_H-M   'P 1'
#
loop_
_entity.id
_entity.type
_entity.pdbx_description
1 polymer ?
#
loop_
_entity_poly.entity_id
_entity_poly.type
_entity_poly.pdbx_seq_one_letter_code
_entity_poly.pdbx_strand_id
1 'polypeptide(L)'
;EARKLAEARRVVTVMIPEGYSIDMIAKRLEKQGVFKADEFIKAAKNTDQYKNDFIKDIDPKKGTKYKLEGYLYPDTYKIYKSSKPEDLIQKMLDNFDKKYSALAKSYKGKRSMAEIMTIASMIEREASNMSERPMIAGVIENRLAAKMRLQIDPTVLYTTTNGLYNAK
;
A
#
# COMPACT_ATOMS: atom_id res chain seq x y z
N GLU A 1 19.54 -30.04 -14.79
CA GLU A 1 18.16 -29.56 -14.98
C GLU A 1 17.34 -29.66 -13.70
N ALA A 2 17.30 -30.84 -13.05
CA ALA A 2 16.56 -31.07 -11.79
C ALA A 2 16.99 -30.11 -10.65
N ARG A 3 18.29 -29.80 -10.50
CA ARG A 3 18.80 -28.88 -9.49
C ARG A 3 18.34 -27.43 -9.73
N LYS A 4 18.26 -26.99 -11.00
CA LYS A 4 17.73 -25.67 -11.37
C LYS A 4 16.23 -25.58 -11.07
N LEU A 5 15.49 -26.65 -11.33
CA LEU A 5 14.05 -26.72 -11.05
C LEU A 5 13.76 -26.73 -9.55
N ALA A 6 14.57 -27.42 -8.74
CA ALA A 6 14.46 -27.44 -7.29
C ALA A 6 14.76 -26.05 -6.69
N GLU A 7 15.78 -25.36 -7.18
CA GLU A 7 16.12 -24.00 -6.74
C GLU A 7 15.01 -23.00 -7.11
N ALA A 8 14.44 -23.09 -8.32
CA ALA A 8 13.33 -22.24 -8.76
C ALA A 8 12.06 -22.42 -7.90
N ARG A 9 11.83 -23.62 -7.37
CA ARG A 9 10.70 -23.95 -6.48
C ARG A 9 10.97 -23.63 -5.00
N ARG A 10 12.16 -23.15 -4.66
CA ARG A 10 12.47 -22.74 -3.29
C ARG A 10 11.57 -21.58 -2.87
N VAL A 11 10.90 -21.76 -1.73
CA VAL A 11 10.02 -20.73 -1.15
C VAL A 11 10.87 -19.66 -0.47
N VAL A 12 10.58 -18.41 -0.77
CA VAL A 12 11.15 -17.23 -0.12
C VAL A 12 10.03 -16.54 0.68
N THR A 13 10.32 -16.20 1.91
CA THR A 13 9.41 -15.45 2.78
C THR A 13 9.78 -13.97 2.76
N VAL A 14 8.82 -13.12 2.44
CA VAL A 14 8.98 -11.67 2.33
C VAL A 14 8.01 -10.99 3.29
N MET A 15 8.54 -10.21 4.22
CA MET A 15 7.74 -9.41 5.15
C MET A 15 7.71 -7.95 4.69
N ILE A 16 6.51 -7.45 4.42
CA ILE A 16 6.24 -6.05 4.05
C ILE A 16 5.61 -5.36 5.25
N PRO A 17 6.32 -4.39 5.87
CA PRO A 17 5.81 -3.66 7.03
C PRO A 17 4.65 -2.73 6.68
N GLU A 18 3.85 -2.40 7.70
CA GLU A 18 2.84 -1.35 7.61
C GLU A 18 3.49 0.02 7.35
N GLY A 19 2.73 0.93 6.73
CA GLY A 19 3.17 2.30 6.43
C GLY A 19 4.20 2.43 5.31
N TYR A 20 4.54 1.35 4.59
CA TYR A 20 5.48 1.41 3.48
C TYR A 20 4.83 1.93 2.21
N SER A 21 5.48 2.89 1.54
CA SER A 21 5.15 3.30 0.17
C SER A 21 5.66 2.26 -0.85
N ILE A 22 5.18 2.31 -2.08
CA ILE A 22 5.66 1.44 -3.17
C ILE A 22 7.17 1.56 -3.37
N ASP A 23 7.73 2.76 -3.31
CA ASP A 23 9.17 2.96 -3.40
C ASP A 23 9.94 2.31 -2.22
N MET A 24 9.37 2.36 -1.01
CA MET A 24 9.98 1.70 0.16
C MET A 24 9.90 0.18 0.05
N ILE A 25 8.79 -0.36 -0.43
CA ILE A 25 8.62 -1.79 -0.70
C ILE A 25 9.66 -2.24 -1.73
N ALA A 26 9.78 -1.52 -2.85
CA ALA A 26 10.74 -1.84 -3.92
C ALA A 26 12.18 -1.89 -3.40
N LYS A 27 12.62 -0.86 -2.66
CA LYS A 27 13.97 -0.81 -2.05
C LYS A 27 14.21 -1.95 -1.06
N ARG A 28 13.19 -2.30 -0.26
CA ARG A 28 13.27 -3.40 0.69
C ARG A 28 13.45 -4.75 -0.01
N LEU A 29 12.67 -5.00 -1.07
CA LEU A 29 12.75 -6.23 -1.87
C LEU A 29 14.13 -6.37 -2.54
N GLU A 30 14.67 -5.28 -3.06
CA GLU A 30 16.02 -5.25 -3.64
C GLU A 30 17.09 -5.52 -2.60
N LYS A 31 17.02 -4.87 -1.43
CA LYS A 31 17.94 -5.13 -0.31
C LYS A 31 17.90 -6.59 0.16
N GLN A 32 16.74 -7.24 0.07
CA GLN A 32 16.58 -8.66 0.40
C GLN A 32 16.99 -9.61 -0.74
N GLY A 33 17.38 -9.08 -1.90
CA GLY A 33 17.77 -9.88 -3.08
C GLY A 33 16.61 -10.67 -3.69
N VAL A 34 15.37 -10.16 -3.53
CA VAL A 34 14.15 -10.81 -4.03
C VAL A 34 13.84 -10.35 -5.45
N PHE A 35 13.72 -9.04 -5.65
CA PHE A 35 13.48 -8.39 -6.95
C PHE A 35 14.34 -7.13 -7.03
N LYS A 36 14.64 -6.68 -8.25
CA LYS A 36 15.18 -5.33 -8.45
C LYS A 36 14.10 -4.28 -8.22
N ALA A 37 14.47 -3.14 -7.66
CA ALA A 37 13.51 -2.08 -7.31
C ALA A 37 12.78 -1.54 -8.54
N ASP A 38 13.48 -1.35 -9.65
CA ASP A 38 12.93 -0.87 -10.92
C ASP A 38 11.93 -1.86 -11.54
N GLU A 39 12.21 -3.17 -11.46
CA GLU A 39 11.31 -4.22 -11.94
C GLU A 39 9.99 -4.23 -11.13
N PHE A 40 10.09 -4.12 -9.80
CA PHE A 40 8.89 -4.05 -8.94
C PHE A 40 8.07 -2.78 -9.21
N ILE A 41 8.72 -1.62 -9.34
CA ILE A 41 8.05 -0.36 -9.65
C ILE A 41 7.38 -0.42 -11.03
N LYS A 42 8.04 -1.00 -12.03
CA LYS A 42 7.47 -1.19 -13.37
C LYS A 42 6.21 -2.06 -13.32
N ALA A 43 6.26 -3.16 -12.58
CA ALA A 43 5.10 -4.03 -12.37
C ALA A 43 3.96 -3.30 -11.65
N ALA A 44 4.26 -2.51 -10.60
CA ALA A 44 3.26 -1.74 -9.86
C ALA A 44 2.58 -0.63 -10.70
N LYS A 45 3.26 -0.11 -11.73
CA LYS A 45 2.69 0.89 -12.67
C LYS A 45 1.74 0.28 -13.69
N ASN A 46 1.98 -0.97 -14.10
CA ASN A 46 1.15 -1.66 -15.09
C ASN A 46 -0.07 -2.31 -14.39
N THR A 47 -1.10 -1.52 -14.14
CA THR A 47 -2.26 -1.95 -13.35
C THR A 47 -3.24 -2.86 -14.08
N ASP A 48 -3.24 -2.85 -15.41
CA ASP A 48 -4.22 -3.57 -16.23
C ASP A 48 -4.04 -5.10 -16.20
N GLN A 49 -2.88 -5.57 -15.74
CA GLN A 49 -2.56 -6.99 -15.62
C GLN A 49 -3.15 -7.64 -14.35
N TYR A 50 -3.64 -6.85 -13.38
CA TYR A 50 -4.17 -7.37 -12.13
C TYR A 50 -5.67 -7.61 -12.19
N LYS A 51 -6.13 -8.65 -11.46
CA LYS A 51 -7.49 -9.20 -11.59
C LYS A 51 -8.54 -8.54 -10.69
N ASN A 52 -8.12 -7.70 -9.74
CA ASN A 52 -8.98 -7.13 -8.73
C ASN A 52 -9.84 -5.99 -9.32
N ASP A 53 -11.15 -6.15 -9.29
CA ASP A 53 -12.09 -5.19 -9.89
C ASP A 53 -12.01 -3.80 -9.26
N PHE A 54 -11.73 -3.71 -7.97
CA PHE A 54 -11.59 -2.42 -7.28
C PHE A 54 -10.52 -1.50 -7.89
N ILE A 55 -9.54 -2.04 -8.62
CA ILE A 55 -8.50 -1.24 -9.28
C ILE A 55 -9.08 -0.28 -10.32
N LYS A 56 -10.20 -0.65 -10.95
CA LYS A 56 -10.89 0.19 -11.93
C LYS A 56 -11.49 1.44 -11.29
N ASP A 57 -11.89 1.32 -10.01
CA ASP A 57 -12.51 2.39 -9.24
C ASP A 57 -11.48 3.31 -8.56
N ILE A 58 -10.20 2.97 -8.63
CA ILE A 58 -9.14 3.83 -8.11
C ILE A 58 -8.93 5.00 -9.10
N ASP A 59 -9.39 6.18 -8.68
CA ASP A 59 -9.06 7.42 -9.37
C ASP A 59 -7.64 7.88 -8.96
N PRO A 60 -6.68 7.96 -9.90
CA PRO A 60 -5.36 8.47 -9.60
C PRO A 60 -5.48 9.97 -9.29
N LYS A 61 -5.57 10.31 -8.01
CA LYS A 61 -5.66 11.70 -7.54
C LYS A 61 -4.39 12.45 -7.90
N LYS A 62 -4.56 13.74 -8.20
CA LYS A 62 -3.46 14.67 -8.40
C LYS A 62 -2.54 14.62 -7.19
N GLY A 63 -1.27 14.24 -7.39
CA GLY A 63 -0.27 14.10 -6.31
C GLY A 63 0.07 12.67 -5.91
N THR A 64 -0.67 11.65 -6.33
CA THR A 64 -0.27 10.25 -6.18
C THR A 64 0.73 9.86 -7.27
N LYS A 65 1.87 9.30 -6.85
CA LYS A 65 2.91 8.84 -7.77
C LYS A 65 2.53 7.54 -8.48
N TYR A 66 1.80 6.67 -7.78
CA TYR A 66 1.37 5.35 -8.27
C TYR A 66 -0.11 5.13 -8.00
N LYS A 67 -0.83 4.57 -8.98
CA LYS A 67 -2.26 4.22 -8.83
C LYS A 67 -2.50 3.25 -7.66
N LEU A 68 -1.58 2.30 -7.44
CA LEU A 68 -1.69 1.28 -6.38
C LEU A 68 -1.12 1.73 -5.01
N GLU A 69 -0.73 3.00 -4.85
CA GLU A 69 -0.20 3.49 -3.56
C GLU A 69 -1.25 3.36 -2.45
N GLY A 70 -0.89 2.68 -1.37
CA GLY A 70 -1.78 2.38 -0.25
C GLY A 70 -2.64 1.12 -0.41
N TYR A 71 -2.66 0.48 -1.59
CA TYR A 71 -3.47 -0.71 -1.86
C TYR A 71 -2.68 -2.03 -1.81
N LEU A 72 -1.37 -1.97 -1.66
CA LEU A 72 -0.53 -3.14 -1.46
C LEU A 72 -0.53 -3.51 0.03
N TYR A 73 -1.35 -4.51 0.42
CA TYR A 73 -1.56 -4.85 1.82
C TYR A 73 -0.26 -5.33 2.50
N PRO A 74 0.12 -4.76 3.65
CA PRO A 74 1.29 -5.18 4.42
C PRO A 74 1.04 -6.54 5.08
N ASP A 75 1.93 -7.50 4.87
CA ASP A 75 1.86 -8.84 5.47
C ASP A 75 3.17 -9.60 5.21
N THR A 76 3.22 -10.83 5.69
CA THR A 76 4.28 -11.78 5.37
C THR A 76 3.85 -12.71 4.24
N TYR A 77 4.50 -12.58 3.09
CA TYR A 77 4.18 -13.32 1.88
C TYR A 77 5.18 -14.43 1.61
N LYS A 78 4.66 -15.60 1.18
CA LYS A 78 5.47 -16.70 0.65
C LYS A 78 5.35 -16.69 -0.87
N ILE A 79 6.50 -16.64 -1.54
CA ILE A 79 6.62 -16.68 -3.00
C ILE A 79 7.70 -17.69 -3.38
N TYR A 80 7.68 -18.17 -4.62
CA TYR A 80 8.77 -18.96 -5.15
C TYR A 80 9.94 -18.07 -5.57
N LYS A 81 11.17 -18.59 -5.54
CA LYS A 81 12.34 -17.84 -6.02
C LYS A 81 12.23 -17.49 -7.51
N SER A 82 11.47 -18.24 -8.27
CA SER A 82 11.15 -18.00 -9.69
C SER A 82 9.96 -17.05 -9.90
N SER A 83 9.28 -16.61 -8.84
CA SER A 83 8.17 -15.67 -8.95
C SER A 83 8.62 -14.33 -9.53
N LYS A 84 7.71 -13.70 -10.23
CA LYS A 84 7.90 -12.33 -10.75
C LYS A 84 7.34 -11.29 -9.77
N PRO A 85 7.73 -10.02 -9.88
CA PRO A 85 7.15 -8.94 -9.06
C PRO A 85 5.62 -8.91 -9.11
N GLU A 86 5.04 -9.19 -10.28
CA GLU A 86 3.60 -9.23 -10.50
C GLU A 86 2.89 -10.26 -9.61
N ASP A 87 3.53 -11.42 -9.39
CA ASP A 87 2.96 -12.48 -8.54
C ASP A 87 2.84 -12.02 -7.08
N LEU A 88 3.83 -11.28 -6.59
CA LEU A 88 3.78 -10.70 -5.25
C LEU A 88 2.75 -9.59 -5.16
N ILE A 89 2.73 -8.68 -6.12
CA ILE A 89 1.76 -7.58 -6.17
C ILE A 89 0.34 -8.13 -6.21
N GLN A 90 0.06 -9.15 -7.04
CA GLN A 90 -1.26 -9.78 -7.09
C GLN A 90 -1.67 -10.35 -5.71
N LYS A 91 -0.76 -11.04 -5.01
CA LYS A 91 -1.05 -11.52 -3.64
C LYS A 91 -1.34 -10.40 -2.66
N MET A 92 -0.62 -9.28 -2.76
CA MET A 92 -0.85 -8.11 -1.89
C MET A 92 -2.20 -7.47 -2.18
N LEU A 93 -2.60 -7.38 -3.44
CA LEU A 93 -3.91 -6.88 -3.88
C LEU A 93 -5.05 -7.81 -3.46
N ASP A 94 -4.88 -9.12 -3.60
CA ASP A 94 -5.87 -10.12 -3.17
C ASP A 94 -6.10 -10.05 -1.65
N ASN A 95 -5.02 -9.84 -0.88
CA ASN A 95 -5.11 -9.69 0.56
C ASN A 95 -5.81 -8.38 0.95
N PHE A 96 -5.50 -7.29 0.24
CA PHE A 96 -6.22 -6.01 0.41
C PHE A 96 -7.71 -6.17 0.13
N ASP A 97 -8.07 -6.76 -1.01
CA ASP A 97 -9.46 -6.95 -1.41
C ASP A 97 -10.24 -7.76 -0.36
N LYS A 98 -9.66 -8.87 0.10
CA LYS A 98 -10.25 -9.70 1.16
C LYS A 98 -10.50 -8.90 2.45
N LYS A 99 -9.53 -8.10 2.89
CA LYS A 99 -9.61 -7.32 4.14
C LYS A 99 -10.57 -6.16 3.99
N TYR A 100 -10.48 -5.42 2.88
CA TYR A 100 -11.35 -4.29 2.60
C TYR A 100 -12.81 -4.72 2.44
N SER A 101 -13.09 -5.78 1.68
CA SER A 101 -14.44 -6.29 1.48
C SER A 101 -15.11 -6.71 2.79
N ALA A 102 -14.34 -7.25 3.75
CA ALA A 102 -14.85 -7.58 5.07
C ALA A 102 -15.26 -6.32 5.86
N LEU A 103 -14.44 -5.26 5.80
CA LEU A 103 -14.73 -3.98 6.47
C LEU A 103 -15.86 -3.20 5.79
N ALA A 104 -15.90 -3.20 4.46
CA ALA A 104 -16.91 -2.49 3.67
C ALA A 104 -18.34 -2.92 3.99
N LYS A 105 -18.53 -4.20 4.34
CA LYS A 105 -19.86 -4.73 4.76
C LYS A 105 -20.39 -4.06 6.02
N SER A 106 -19.55 -3.63 6.93
CA SER A 106 -19.93 -2.96 8.18
C SER A 106 -19.92 -1.44 8.08
N TYR A 107 -19.31 -0.88 7.04
CA TYR A 107 -19.20 0.57 6.86
C TYR A 107 -20.54 1.19 6.48
N LYS A 108 -20.98 2.17 7.27
CA LYS A 108 -22.26 2.90 7.07
C LYS A 108 -22.05 4.32 6.53
N GLY A 109 -20.81 4.74 6.33
CA GLY A 109 -20.49 6.07 5.82
C GLY A 109 -20.72 6.21 4.31
N LYS A 110 -20.50 7.42 3.81
CA LYS A 110 -20.69 7.78 2.38
C LYS A 110 -19.37 7.97 1.61
N ARG A 111 -18.24 7.80 2.25
CA ARG A 111 -16.92 7.98 1.60
C ARG A 111 -16.60 6.85 0.67
N SER A 112 -16.01 7.18 -0.45
CA SER A 112 -15.43 6.19 -1.38
C SER A 112 -14.25 5.47 -0.75
N MET A 113 -13.90 4.30 -1.29
CA MET A 113 -12.69 3.56 -0.90
C MET A 113 -11.43 4.45 -0.96
N ALA A 114 -11.28 5.22 -2.03
CA ALA A 114 -10.13 6.11 -2.21
C ALA A 114 -10.04 7.20 -1.13
N GLU A 115 -11.16 7.76 -0.69
CA GLU A 115 -11.21 8.72 0.41
C GLU A 115 -10.86 8.07 1.74
N ILE A 116 -11.39 6.88 2.00
CA ILE A 116 -11.08 6.09 3.21
C ILE A 116 -9.58 5.78 3.25
N MET A 117 -9.01 5.27 2.15
CA MET A 117 -7.58 4.95 2.07
C MET A 117 -6.71 6.18 2.24
N THR A 118 -7.11 7.33 1.69
CA THR A 118 -6.39 8.59 1.86
C THR A 118 -6.38 9.02 3.34
N ILE A 119 -7.53 8.99 4.02
CA ILE A 119 -7.62 9.33 5.45
C ILE A 119 -6.83 8.34 6.29
N ALA A 120 -6.96 7.04 6.03
CA ALA A 120 -6.22 5.99 6.72
C ALA A 120 -4.70 6.16 6.60
N SER A 121 -4.20 6.54 5.42
CA SER A 121 -2.78 6.80 5.21
C SER A 121 -2.25 7.98 6.03
N MET A 122 -3.06 9.03 6.20
CA MET A 122 -2.72 10.17 7.06
C MET A 122 -2.69 9.76 8.54
N ILE A 123 -3.70 9.01 9.00
CA ILE A 123 -3.78 8.51 10.37
C ILE A 123 -2.58 7.58 10.67
N GLU A 124 -2.25 6.69 9.75
CA GLU A 124 -1.12 5.76 9.90
C GLU A 124 0.21 6.49 10.11
N ARG A 125 0.38 7.63 9.49
CA ARG A 125 1.62 8.42 9.57
C ARG A 125 1.65 9.37 10.77
N GLU A 126 0.50 9.79 11.26
CA GLU A 126 0.38 10.73 12.38
C GLU A 126 0.32 10.02 13.73
N ALA A 127 -0.36 8.89 13.81
CA ALA A 127 -0.55 8.15 15.05
C ALA A 127 0.75 7.48 15.53
N SER A 128 1.15 7.79 16.76
CA SER A 128 2.28 7.11 17.41
C SER A 128 1.87 5.72 17.94
N ASN A 129 0.58 5.52 18.22
CA ASN A 129 0.03 4.26 18.70
C ASN A 129 -1.43 4.07 18.28
N MET A 130 -1.94 2.84 18.45
CA MET A 130 -3.29 2.45 18.04
C MET A 130 -4.41 3.25 18.74
N SER A 131 -4.21 3.65 19.99
CA SER A 131 -5.24 4.34 20.78
C SER A 131 -5.47 5.80 20.34
N GLU A 132 -4.50 6.42 19.65
CA GLU A 132 -4.62 7.77 19.13
C GLU A 132 -5.40 7.83 17.80
N ARG A 133 -5.46 6.72 17.05
CA ARG A 133 -6.08 6.69 15.72
C ARG A 133 -7.52 7.20 15.68
N PRO A 134 -8.43 6.85 16.61
CA PRO A 134 -9.80 7.38 16.60
C PRO A 134 -9.86 8.90 16.83
N MET A 135 -9.01 9.45 17.68
CA MET A 135 -8.95 10.89 17.95
C MET A 135 -8.44 11.65 16.72
N ILE A 136 -7.37 11.18 16.10
CA ILE A 136 -6.80 11.77 14.88
C ILE A 136 -7.84 11.72 13.75
N ALA A 137 -8.54 10.60 13.58
CA ALA A 137 -9.63 10.46 12.61
C ALA A 137 -10.71 11.51 12.86
N GLY A 138 -11.14 11.69 14.11
CA GLY A 138 -12.13 12.70 14.52
C GLY A 138 -11.69 14.13 14.17
N VAL A 139 -10.41 14.46 14.42
CA VAL A 139 -9.86 15.79 14.06
C VAL A 139 -9.89 15.99 12.53
N ILE A 140 -9.47 14.99 11.75
CA ILE A 140 -9.50 15.06 10.28
C ILE A 140 -10.94 15.26 9.79
N GLU A 141 -11.89 14.47 10.28
CA GLU A 141 -13.30 14.56 9.89
C GLU A 141 -13.92 15.93 10.24
N ASN A 142 -13.66 16.44 11.44
CA ASN A 142 -14.15 17.75 11.85
C ASN A 142 -13.59 18.88 10.98
N ARG A 143 -12.29 18.85 10.64
CA ARG A 143 -11.67 19.83 9.75
C ARG A 143 -12.24 19.77 8.34
N LEU A 144 -12.44 18.55 7.80
CA LEU A 144 -13.08 18.36 6.49
C LEU A 144 -14.52 18.90 6.48
N ALA A 145 -15.31 18.59 7.50
CA ALA A 145 -16.69 19.09 7.64
C ALA A 145 -16.73 20.63 7.73
N ALA A 146 -15.81 21.23 8.45
CA ALA A 146 -15.67 22.69 8.59
C ALA A 146 -14.98 23.36 7.40
N LYS A 147 -14.61 22.61 6.33
CA LYS A 147 -13.82 23.09 5.18
C LYS A 147 -12.49 23.75 5.56
N MET A 148 -11.91 23.32 6.66
CA MET A 148 -10.61 23.79 7.14
C MET A 148 -9.47 23.03 6.47
N ARG A 149 -8.29 23.65 6.38
CA ARG A 149 -7.06 22.97 5.95
C ARG A 149 -6.68 21.93 6.99
N LEU A 150 -6.23 20.74 6.53
CA LEU A 150 -5.86 19.65 7.44
C LEU A 150 -4.61 19.98 8.28
N GLN A 151 -3.61 20.66 7.70
CA GLN A 151 -2.37 21.07 8.38
C GLN A 151 -1.69 19.88 9.10
N ILE A 152 -1.54 18.79 8.37
CA ILE A 152 -0.93 17.54 8.86
C ILE A 152 0.36 17.33 8.08
N ASP A 153 1.47 17.07 8.78
CA ASP A 153 2.80 16.89 8.19
C ASP A 153 2.84 15.82 7.08
N PRO A 154 2.19 14.66 7.22
CA PRO A 154 2.13 13.66 6.15
C PRO A 154 1.65 14.17 4.80
N THR A 155 0.73 15.15 4.76
CA THR A 155 0.21 15.68 3.49
C THR A 155 1.24 16.54 2.75
N VAL A 156 2.11 17.23 3.48
CA VAL A 156 3.21 18.03 2.93
C VAL A 156 4.39 17.14 2.55
N LEU A 157 4.78 16.25 3.46
CA LEU A 157 5.94 15.38 3.28
C LEU A 157 5.75 14.39 2.12
N TYR A 158 4.55 13.86 1.92
CA TYR A 158 4.30 12.94 0.82
C TYR A 158 4.58 13.57 -0.55
N THR A 159 4.14 14.81 -0.76
CA THR A 159 4.32 15.51 -2.04
C THR A 159 5.78 15.91 -2.31
N THR A 160 6.56 16.18 -1.26
CA THR A 160 7.97 16.62 -1.37
C THR A 160 8.96 15.46 -1.42
N THR A 161 8.64 14.34 -0.79
CA THR A 161 9.55 13.19 -0.64
C THR A 161 9.07 11.94 -1.39
N ASN A 162 7.94 11.98 -2.07
CA ASN A 162 7.28 10.81 -2.67
C ASN A 162 7.09 9.65 -1.67
N GLY A 163 6.82 9.97 -0.42
CA GLY A 163 6.65 8.98 0.64
C GLY A 163 7.96 8.34 1.15
N LEU A 164 9.12 8.84 0.74
CA LEU A 164 10.44 8.32 1.13
C LEU A 164 11.00 8.94 2.42
N TYR A 165 10.19 9.59 3.22
CA TYR A 165 10.67 10.12 4.50
C TYR A 165 10.83 9.01 5.53
N ASN A 166 11.88 9.13 6.37
CA ASN A 166 12.15 8.17 7.42
C ASN A 166 10.94 8.12 8.38
N ALA A 167 10.42 6.91 8.59
CA ALA A 167 9.58 6.67 9.75
C ALA A 167 10.44 6.94 11.01
N LYS A 168 9.90 7.78 11.91
CA LYS A 168 10.50 7.95 13.23
C LYS A 168 10.53 6.64 13.98
#